data_474d3ff0c67a734b08387f9843fb9561
#
_entry.id   474d3ff0c67a734b08387f9843fb9561
#
_cell.length_a   1.000
_cell.length_b   1.000
_cell.length_c   1.000
_cell.angle_alpha   90.00
_cell.angle_beta   90.00
_cell.angle_gamma   90.00
#
_symmetry.space_group_name_H-M   'P 1'
#
loop_
_entity.id
_entity.type
_entity.pdbx_description
1 polymer ?
#
loop_
_entity_poly.entity_id
_entity_poly.type
_entity_poly.pdbx_seq_one_letter_code
_entity_poly.pdbx_strand_id
1 'polypeptide(L)'
;MKHAHILTLLITASSLAAQAQDIKEQEVKRIITTLAADDMQGRKTFEPGIEKAAQFLEKEFTKAGLQPLPGATNFRQAFHRFNTTPGPHQVHVGNSAISAERVIVLGVAPTIEWNQNSDVDVQTLPASTQFYDYLHKLRDVKKNTLVWVDTAHTEDFNKYYENIQERGGKNLDSMPSVVLVLKPAADADLKTWDVKASQQVTPLYLSNIAGMIKGKTKPDEYVIFSGHYDHLGIVKPVGTDSIANGADDDASGVTAVIMLAKYYKQHPPARSLIFVAFTAEEMGGYGSRYFSKRQDPDKVVAMFNIEMIGKESKFGKNSAFITGYERSDFGKILEKNLEHSIFHFYPDPYPEQDLFFRSDNATLAKQGVPAHTISTDQIDSDKLYHSVGDEVNTLDIKNITSTIQAIATSARSIVAGTDTPTRITELKR
;
A
#
# COMPACT_ATOMS: atom_id res chain seq x y z
N MET A 1 -38.44 -23.62 33.42
CA MET A 1 -38.08 -22.86 32.21
C MET A 1 -36.97 -21.78 32.42
N LYS A 2 -36.64 -21.40 33.67
CA LYS A 2 -35.57 -20.37 33.91
C LYS A 2 -34.12 -20.90 33.82
N HIS A 3 -33.88 -22.22 33.89
CA HIS A 3 -32.53 -22.79 33.89
C HIS A 3 -32.00 -23.09 32.45
N ALA A 4 -32.88 -23.25 31.46
CA ALA A 4 -32.46 -23.53 30.08
C ALA A 4 -31.83 -22.31 29.36
N HIS A 5 -32.30 -21.10 29.71
CA HIS A 5 -31.75 -19.87 29.09
C HIS A 5 -30.35 -19.50 29.61
N ILE A 6 -30.02 -19.82 30.87
CA ILE A 6 -28.70 -19.55 31.46
C ILE A 6 -27.64 -20.49 30.86
N LEU A 7 -27.99 -21.74 30.57
CA LEU A 7 -27.06 -22.70 29.96
C LEU A 7 -26.73 -22.34 28.49
N THR A 8 -27.70 -21.83 27.74
CA THR A 8 -27.51 -21.43 26.34
C THR A 8 -26.62 -20.18 26.23
N LEU A 9 -26.74 -19.21 27.16
CA LEU A 9 -25.92 -18.00 27.18
C LEU A 9 -24.48 -18.30 27.56
N LEU A 10 -24.24 -19.23 28.51
CA LEU A 10 -22.90 -19.68 28.92
C LEU A 10 -22.17 -20.46 27.80
N ILE A 11 -22.90 -21.26 27.01
CA ILE A 11 -22.32 -22.02 25.90
C ILE A 11 -21.93 -21.09 24.75
N THR A 12 -22.70 -20.03 24.46
CA THR A 12 -22.37 -19.07 23.41
C THR A 12 -21.18 -18.16 23.80
N ALA A 13 -21.10 -17.73 25.05
CA ALA A 13 -19.96 -16.95 25.56
C ALA A 13 -18.67 -17.77 25.58
N SER A 14 -18.74 -19.06 25.95
CA SER A 14 -17.58 -19.98 25.95
C SER A 14 -17.10 -20.29 24.54
N SER A 15 -17.97 -20.37 23.54
CA SER A 15 -17.60 -20.65 22.16
C SER A 15 -16.91 -19.44 21.49
N LEU A 16 -17.28 -18.21 21.86
CA LEU A 16 -16.65 -16.99 21.36
C LEU A 16 -15.23 -16.79 21.91
N ALA A 17 -15.01 -17.09 23.18
CA ALA A 17 -13.69 -17.04 23.81
C ALA A 17 -12.77 -18.16 23.29
N ALA A 18 -13.32 -19.33 22.98
CA ALA A 18 -12.53 -20.47 22.45
C ALA A 18 -12.04 -20.22 21.02
N GLN A 19 -12.77 -19.49 20.19
CA GLN A 19 -12.38 -19.23 18.79
C GLN A 19 -11.15 -18.33 18.67
N ALA A 20 -10.94 -17.38 19.57
CA ALA A 20 -9.75 -16.52 19.55
C ALA A 20 -8.47 -17.23 20.04
N GLN A 21 -8.57 -18.36 20.70
CA GLN A 21 -7.42 -19.12 21.22
C GLN A 21 -6.61 -19.85 20.12
N ASP A 22 -7.10 -19.88 18.88
CA ASP A 22 -6.37 -20.51 17.76
C ASP A 22 -5.15 -19.70 17.30
N ILE A 23 -5.07 -18.40 17.64
CA ILE A 23 -3.93 -17.52 17.38
C ILE A 23 -2.95 -17.62 18.55
N LYS A 24 -1.86 -18.39 18.35
CA LYS A 24 -0.89 -18.75 19.40
C LYS A 24 0.32 -17.81 19.39
N GLU A 25 0.66 -17.27 20.54
CA GLU A 25 1.81 -16.39 20.76
C GLU A 25 3.13 -16.99 20.24
N GLN A 26 3.34 -18.28 20.44
CA GLN A 26 4.54 -18.97 19.96
C GLN A 26 4.68 -18.90 18.42
N GLU A 27 3.56 -19.03 17.69
CA GLU A 27 3.56 -18.96 16.23
C GLU A 27 3.73 -17.52 15.74
N VAL A 28 3.10 -16.55 16.40
CA VAL A 28 3.32 -15.12 16.18
C VAL A 28 4.81 -14.80 16.32
N LYS A 29 5.43 -15.20 17.44
CA LYS A 29 6.85 -15.00 17.70
C LYS A 29 7.73 -15.65 16.62
N ARG A 30 7.42 -16.88 16.21
CA ARG A 30 8.19 -17.59 15.17
C ARG A 30 8.18 -16.83 13.85
N ILE A 31 7.01 -16.37 13.41
CA ILE A 31 6.87 -15.70 12.11
C ILE A 31 7.61 -14.37 12.12
N ILE A 32 7.37 -13.53 13.13
CA ILE A 32 8.00 -12.21 13.20
C ILE A 32 9.52 -12.31 13.35
N THR A 33 10.02 -13.26 14.18
CA THR A 33 11.46 -13.50 14.33
C THR A 33 12.10 -13.94 13.00
N THR A 34 11.37 -14.68 12.17
CA THR A 34 11.88 -15.07 10.84
C THR A 34 11.93 -13.89 9.89
N LEU A 35 10.88 -13.07 9.84
CA LEU A 35 10.80 -11.92 8.93
C LEU A 35 11.80 -10.81 9.29
N ALA A 36 12.03 -10.59 10.58
CA ALA A 36 12.94 -9.56 11.08
C ALA A 36 14.34 -10.11 11.43
N ALA A 37 14.73 -11.26 10.87
CA ALA A 37 16.07 -11.81 11.08
C ALA A 37 17.10 -11.12 10.17
N ASP A 38 18.36 -11.04 10.61
CA ASP A 38 19.47 -10.42 9.88
C ASP A 38 19.68 -11.00 8.48
N ASP A 39 19.40 -12.31 8.30
CA ASP A 39 19.55 -12.96 7.00
C ASP A 39 18.50 -12.51 5.98
N MET A 40 17.43 -11.85 6.41
CA MET A 40 16.47 -11.13 5.57
C MET A 40 16.97 -9.75 5.12
N GLN A 41 18.11 -9.30 5.66
CA GLN A 41 18.77 -8.06 5.26
C GLN A 41 17.85 -6.83 5.24
N GLY A 42 16.92 -6.76 6.20
CA GLY A 42 15.93 -5.67 6.28
C GLY A 42 15.00 -5.58 5.08
N ARG A 43 14.82 -6.64 4.31
CA ARG A 43 13.80 -6.84 3.25
C ARG A 43 13.67 -5.70 2.22
N LYS A 44 14.78 -5.01 1.93
CA LYS A 44 14.73 -3.88 1.01
C LYS A 44 14.34 -4.30 -0.39
N THR A 45 13.42 -3.57 -0.96
CA THR A 45 12.97 -3.74 -2.33
C THR A 45 14.15 -3.70 -3.32
N PHE A 46 14.21 -4.66 -4.25
CA PHE A 46 15.27 -4.91 -5.23
C PHE A 46 16.57 -5.50 -4.67
N GLU A 47 16.65 -5.80 -3.38
CA GLU A 47 17.80 -6.44 -2.75
C GLU A 47 17.50 -7.92 -2.46
N PRO A 48 18.50 -8.79 -2.23
CA PRO A 48 18.25 -10.23 -2.04
C PRO A 48 17.34 -10.58 -0.86
N GLY A 49 17.29 -9.74 0.17
CA GLY A 49 16.47 -9.98 1.36
C GLY A 49 14.98 -10.02 1.08
N ILE A 50 14.48 -9.16 0.17
CA ILE A 50 13.06 -9.14 -0.20
C ILE A 50 12.62 -10.47 -0.86
N GLU A 51 13.49 -11.11 -1.63
CA GLU A 51 13.18 -12.38 -2.27
C GLU A 51 13.10 -13.53 -1.25
N LYS A 52 13.96 -13.52 -0.23
CA LYS A 52 13.88 -14.49 0.87
C LYS A 52 12.58 -14.34 1.66
N ALA A 53 12.18 -13.10 1.96
CA ALA A 53 10.91 -12.80 2.61
C ALA A 53 9.72 -13.25 1.76
N ALA A 54 9.72 -12.99 0.45
CA ALA A 54 8.69 -13.45 -0.47
C ALA A 54 8.56 -14.99 -0.47
N GLN A 55 9.68 -15.71 -0.54
CA GLN A 55 9.67 -17.17 -0.48
C GLN A 55 9.18 -17.71 0.88
N PHE A 56 9.50 -17.04 1.96
CA PHE A 56 8.96 -17.37 3.28
C PHE A 56 7.44 -17.19 3.31
N LEU A 57 6.93 -16.09 2.80
CA LEU A 57 5.49 -15.79 2.72
C LEU A 57 4.74 -16.82 1.86
N GLU A 58 5.27 -17.19 0.69
CA GLU A 58 4.69 -18.24 -0.17
C GLU A 58 4.56 -19.57 0.58
N LYS A 59 5.58 -19.94 1.36
CA LYS A 59 5.56 -21.15 2.20
C LYS A 59 4.50 -21.04 3.31
N GLU A 60 4.40 -19.90 4.00
CA GLU A 60 3.40 -19.71 5.04
C GLU A 60 1.97 -19.67 4.48
N PHE A 61 1.74 -19.08 3.32
CA PHE A 61 0.45 -19.09 2.63
C PHE A 61 0.06 -20.49 2.17
N THR A 62 1.03 -21.27 1.68
CA THR A 62 0.82 -22.69 1.36
C THR A 62 0.44 -23.50 2.63
N LYS A 63 1.15 -23.32 3.75
CA LYS A 63 0.83 -23.95 5.04
C LYS A 63 -0.54 -23.53 5.58
N ALA A 64 -0.92 -22.27 5.39
CA ALA A 64 -2.24 -21.78 5.73
C ALA A 64 -3.34 -22.34 4.81
N GLY A 65 -2.99 -23.01 3.71
CA GLY A 65 -3.92 -23.61 2.76
C GLY A 65 -4.67 -22.58 1.92
N LEU A 66 -4.07 -21.42 1.68
CA LEU A 66 -4.60 -20.43 0.75
C LEU A 66 -4.57 -20.94 -0.70
N GLN A 67 -5.40 -20.34 -1.53
CA GLN A 67 -5.36 -20.50 -2.98
C GLN A 67 -4.76 -19.24 -3.61
N PRO A 68 -4.08 -19.35 -4.76
CA PRO A 68 -3.74 -18.17 -5.57
C PRO A 68 -4.96 -17.34 -5.92
N LEU A 69 -4.76 -16.06 -6.23
CA LEU A 69 -5.82 -15.19 -6.73
C LEU A 69 -6.40 -15.74 -8.06
N PRO A 70 -7.64 -15.41 -8.42
CA PRO A 70 -8.25 -15.84 -9.67
C PRO A 70 -7.37 -15.50 -10.88
N GLY A 71 -7.09 -16.52 -11.72
CA GLY A 71 -6.22 -16.39 -12.89
C GLY A 71 -4.72 -16.46 -12.61
N ALA A 72 -4.29 -16.53 -11.35
CA ALA A 72 -2.89 -16.71 -10.98
C ALA A 72 -2.55 -18.20 -10.79
N THR A 73 -1.30 -18.58 -11.06
CA THR A 73 -0.79 -19.96 -10.88
C THR A 73 -0.03 -20.15 -9.57
N ASN A 74 0.36 -19.06 -8.90
CA ASN A 74 1.07 -19.04 -7.64
C ASN A 74 0.65 -17.80 -6.82
N PHE A 75 1.27 -17.58 -5.67
CA PHE A 75 0.95 -16.44 -4.80
C PHE A 75 1.58 -15.12 -5.24
N ARG A 76 2.42 -15.12 -6.28
CA ARG A 76 3.10 -13.91 -6.74
C ARG A 76 2.24 -13.11 -7.70
N GLN A 77 1.89 -11.91 -7.28
CA GLN A 77 1.34 -10.91 -8.18
C GLN A 77 2.51 -10.06 -8.71
N ALA A 78 3.13 -10.55 -9.79
CA ALA A 78 4.33 -9.98 -10.38
C ALA A 78 4.02 -8.74 -11.24
N PHE A 79 4.89 -7.74 -11.16
CA PHE A 79 4.82 -6.53 -11.98
C PHE A 79 6.20 -5.87 -12.08
N HIS A 80 6.29 -4.82 -12.90
CA HIS A 80 7.54 -4.06 -13.04
C HIS A 80 7.33 -2.60 -12.65
N ARG A 81 8.35 -2.04 -12.01
CA ARG A 81 8.60 -0.63 -12.01
C ARG A 81 9.71 -0.35 -13.02
N PHE A 82 9.56 0.66 -13.83
CA PHE A 82 10.56 1.04 -14.80
C PHE A 82 11.36 2.23 -14.29
N ASN A 83 12.67 2.11 -14.27
CA ASN A 83 13.56 3.25 -14.19
C ASN A 83 13.81 3.76 -15.61
N THR A 84 13.70 5.06 -15.82
CA THR A 84 14.00 5.68 -17.09
C THR A 84 15.12 6.68 -16.94
N THR A 85 16.11 6.61 -17.81
CA THR A 85 17.18 7.61 -17.90
C THR A 85 17.00 8.38 -19.18
N PRO A 86 16.89 9.73 -19.13
CA PRO A 86 16.75 10.54 -20.32
C PRO A 86 17.90 10.31 -21.32
N GLY A 87 17.52 10.22 -22.59
CA GLY A 87 18.44 10.20 -23.74
C GLY A 87 18.29 11.47 -24.58
N PRO A 88 18.87 11.48 -25.77
CA PRO A 88 18.73 12.59 -26.70
C PRO A 88 17.26 12.89 -27.05
N HIS A 89 16.92 14.17 -27.13
CA HIS A 89 15.62 14.62 -27.60
C HIS A 89 15.73 15.91 -28.42
N GLN A 90 14.82 16.06 -29.35
CA GLN A 90 14.67 17.21 -30.23
C GLN A 90 13.20 17.60 -30.28
N VAL A 91 12.91 18.84 -30.03
CA VAL A 91 11.55 19.39 -30.10
C VAL A 91 11.61 20.66 -30.91
N HIS A 92 10.69 20.81 -31.87
CA HIS A 92 10.51 22.03 -32.62
C HIS A 92 9.11 22.59 -32.43
N VAL A 93 9.00 23.89 -32.48
CA VAL A 93 7.75 24.66 -32.57
C VAL A 93 7.86 25.57 -33.79
N GLY A 94 7.05 25.30 -34.81
CA GLY A 94 7.27 25.88 -36.13
C GLY A 94 8.67 25.49 -36.65
N ASN A 95 9.48 26.50 -36.99
CA ASN A 95 10.89 26.29 -37.43
C ASN A 95 11.92 26.46 -36.32
N SER A 96 11.49 26.67 -35.09
CA SER A 96 12.39 26.95 -33.95
C SER A 96 12.63 25.69 -33.12
N ALA A 97 13.89 25.34 -32.92
CA ALA A 97 14.27 24.28 -32.00
C ALA A 97 14.12 24.73 -30.55
N ILE A 98 13.58 23.85 -29.72
CA ILE A 98 13.50 24.02 -28.26
C ILE A 98 14.75 23.37 -27.65
N SER A 99 15.43 24.07 -26.77
CA SER A 99 16.61 23.53 -26.09
C SER A 99 16.26 22.38 -25.16
N ALA A 100 17.18 21.44 -25.00
CA ALA A 100 16.96 20.15 -24.32
C ALA A 100 16.50 20.31 -22.86
N GLU A 101 17.05 21.29 -22.16
CA GLU A 101 16.69 21.58 -20.76
C GLU A 101 15.25 22.08 -20.56
N ARG A 102 14.57 22.37 -21.65
CA ARG A 102 13.15 22.76 -21.67
C ARG A 102 12.19 21.61 -21.97
N VAL A 103 12.71 20.35 -21.97
CA VAL A 103 11.92 19.16 -22.31
C VAL A 103 12.11 18.10 -21.25
N ILE A 104 11.01 17.57 -20.73
CA ILE A 104 11.01 16.45 -19.80
C ILE A 104 10.16 15.34 -20.40
N VAL A 105 10.71 14.14 -20.44
CA VAL A 105 10.02 12.93 -20.94
C VAL A 105 9.71 12.02 -19.77
N LEU A 106 8.43 11.66 -19.61
CA LEU A 106 7.93 10.74 -18.60
C LEU A 106 7.25 9.55 -19.28
N GLY A 107 7.16 8.42 -18.59
CA GLY A 107 6.59 7.17 -19.11
C GLY A 107 7.65 6.15 -19.44
N VAL A 108 7.26 5.07 -20.12
CA VAL A 108 8.09 3.88 -20.35
C VAL A 108 8.38 3.59 -21.83
N ALA A 109 8.00 4.47 -22.74
CA ALA A 109 8.34 4.30 -24.16
C ALA A 109 9.82 4.60 -24.41
N PRO A 110 10.61 3.66 -24.96
CA PRO A 110 12.02 3.90 -25.24
C PRO A 110 12.27 5.02 -26.27
N THR A 111 11.31 5.20 -27.18
CA THR A 111 11.35 6.22 -28.23
C THR A 111 9.99 6.88 -28.37
N ILE A 112 10.00 8.16 -28.66
CA ILE A 112 8.83 8.99 -28.92
C ILE A 112 9.07 9.74 -30.22
N GLU A 113 8.11 9.64 -31.16
CA GLU A 113 8.08 10.43 -32.38
C GLU A 113 6.66 10.93 -32.59
N TRP A 114 6.40 12.17 -32.22
CA TRP A 114 5.09 12.83 -32.32
C TRP A 114 5.18 14.10 -33.13
N ASN A 115 4.06 14.45 -33.73
CA ASN A 115 3.83 15.74 -34.35
C ASN A 115 2.35 16.17 -34.18
N GLN A 116 1.98 17.32 -34.70
CA GLN A 116 0.63 17.87 -34.55
C GLN A 116 -0.48 16.98 -35.17
N ASN A 117 -0.15 15.95 -35.95
CA ASN A 117 -1.10 14.99 -36.54
C ASN A 117 -1.14 13.65 -35.77
N SER A 118 -0.31 13.47 -34.75
CA SER A 118 -0.26 12.26 -33.94
C SER A 118 -1.47 12.15 -33.02
N ASP A 119 -1.91 10.92 -32.71
CA ASP A 119 -2.97 10.68 -31.70
C ASP A 119 -2.41 10.90 -30.28
N VAL A 120 -2.20 12.16 -29.94
CA VAL A 120 -1.65 12.62 -28.66
C VAL A 120 -2.58 13.67 -28.08
N ASP A 121 -2.87 13.57 -26.81
CA ASP A 121 -3.60 14.61 -26.09
C ASP A 121 -2.68 15.82 -25.85
N VAL A 122 -3.08 17.00 -26.31
CA VAL A 122 -2.29 18.22 -26.17
C VAL A 122 -2.91 19.12 -25.11
N GLN A 123 -2.20 19.33 -24.05
CA GLN A 123 -2.64 20.12 -22.90
C GLN A 123 -1.74 21.35 -22.70
N THR A 124 -2.21 22.29 -21.89
CA THR A 124 -1.42 23.42 -21.40
C THR A 124 -1.49 23.48 -19.89
N LEU A 125 -0.34 23.59 -19.24
CA LEU A 125 -0.25 23.97 -17.83
C LEU A 125 -0.19 25.51 -17.76
N PRO A 126 -1.29 26.19 -17.38
CA PRO A 126 -1.31 27.65 -17.32
C PRO A 126 -0.65 28.18 -16.06
N ALA A 127 -0.22 29.43 -16.07
CA ALA A 127 0.42 30.11 -14.93
C ALA A 127 -0.41 30.10 -13.63
N SER A 128 -1.74 29.97 -13.73
CA SER A 128 -2.65 29.96 -12.57
C SER A 128 -2.75 28.62 -11.82
N THR A 129 -2.19 27.53 -12.37
CA THR A 129 -2.27 26.18 -11.77
C THR A 129 -0.94 25.86 -11.10
N GLN A 130 -0.96 25.28 -9.91
CA GLN A 130 0.27 24.84 -9.23
C GLN A 130 0.96 23.71 -10.01
N PHE A 131 2.26 23.84 -10.23
CA PHE A 131 3.06 22.92 -11.06
C PHE A 131 2.98 21.47 -10.57
N TYR A 132 3.27 21.24 -9.29
CA TYR A 132 3.29 19.89 -8.72
C TYR A 132 1.90 19.25 -8.64
N ASP A 133 0.85 20.03 -8.39
CA ASP A 133 -0.53 19.53 -8.41
C ASP A 133 -0.92 19.05 -9.81
N TYR A 134 -0.45 19.75 -10.84
CA TYR A 134 -0.66 19.31 -12.22
C TYR A 134 0.11 18.03 -12.54
N LEU A 135 1.36 17.90 -12.11
CA LEU A 135 2.14 16.66 -12.25
C LEU A 135 1.45 15.47 -11.60
N HIS A 136 0.81 15.65 -10.45
CA HIS A 136 0.04 14.58 -9.81
C HIS A 136 -1.11 14.08 -10.68
N LYS A 137 -1.81 14.98 -11.38
CA LYS A 137 -2.90 14.62 -12.31
C LYS A 137 -2.40 13.86 -13.54
N LEU A 138 -1.18 14.15 -14.00
CA LEU A 138 -0.58 13.46 -15.14
C LEU A 138 -0.30 11.96 -14.88
N ARG A 139 -0.28 11.52 -13.62
CA ARG A 139 -0.13 10.09 -13.28
C ARG A 139 -1.31 9.22 -13.69
N ASP A 140 -2.46 9.85 -13.95
CA ASP A 140 -3.73 9.17 -14.26
C ASP A 140 -4.18 9.38 -15.71
N VAL A 141 -3.34 9.98 -16.57
CA VAL A 141 -3.64 10.14 -18.00
C VAL A 141 -3.85 8.78 -18.67
N LYS A 142 -4.76 8.74 -19.64
CA LYS A 142 -5.14 7.52 -20.34
C LYS A 142 -4.55 7.41 -21.75
N LYS A 143 -3.98 8.51 -22.24
CA LYS A 143 -3.36 8.63 -23.56
C LYS A 143 -1.98 9.25 -23.45
N ASN A 144 -1.16 9.06 -24.49
CA ASN A 144 0.06 9.83 -24.68
C ASN A 144 -0.29 11.32 -24.67
N THR A 145 0.46 12.12 -23.94
CA THR A 145 0.12 13.51 -23.65
C THR A 145 1.31 14.43 -23.88
N LEU A 146 1.13 15.49 -24.64
CA LEU A 146 2.05 16.60 -24.72
C LEU A 146 1.51 17.76 -23.86
N VAL A 147 2.35 18.31 -23.00
CA VAL A 147 1.98 19.43 -22.13
C VAL A 147 2.86 20.63 -22.42
N TRP A 148 2.25 21.71 -22.87
CA TRP A 148 2.90 23.01 -22.97
C TRP A 148 2.87 23.69 -21.61
N VAL A 149 4.04 23.82 -21.01
CA VAL A 149 4.20 24.44 -19.67
C VAL A 149 4.41 25.93 -19.83
N ASP A 150 3.62 26.75 -19.13
CA ASP A 150 3.77 28.19 -19.15
C ASP A 150 5.10 28.64 -18.56
N THR A 151 5.67 29.72 -19.09
CA THR A 151 6.97 30.26 -18.66
C THR A 151 6.98 30.73 -17.19
N ALA A 152 5.82 31.01 -16.61
CA ALA A 152 5.71 31.30 -15.18
C ALA A 152 6.19 30.14 -14.28
N HIS A 153 6.23 28.91 -14.79
CA HIS A 153 6.71 27.75 -14.07
C HIS A 153 8.19 27.41 -14.30
N THR A 154 8.98 28.31 -14.87
CA THR A 154 10.39 28.04 -15.23
C THR A 154 11.21 27.51 -14.06
N GLU A 155 11.04 28.06 -12.86
CA GLU A 155 11.81 27.64 -11.68
C GLU A 155 11.45 26.21 -11.24
N ASP A 156 10.17 25.90 -11.10
CA ASP A 156 9.70 24.55 -10.72
C ASP A 156 10.02 23.52 -11.80
N PHE A 157 9.89 23.90 -13.08
CA PHE A 157 10.24 23.07 -14.21
C PHE A 157 11.71 22.69 -14.18
N ASN A 158 12.63 23.65 -13.98
CA ASN A 158 14.06 23.40 -13.91
C ASN A 158 14.44 22.50 -12.73
N LYS A 159 13.88 22.72 -11.54
CA LYS A 159 14.08 21.84 -10.38
C LYS A 159 13.63 20.42 -10.69
N TYR A 160 12.50 20.26 -11.35
CA TYR A 160 11.99 18.94 -11.71
C TYR A 160 12.83 18.28 -12.81
N TYR A 161 13.27 19.06 -13.81
CA TYR A 161 14.19 18.61 -14.85
C TYR A 161 15.50 18.07 -14.23
N GLU A 162 16.14 18.82 -13.37
CA GLU A 162 17.35 18.41 -12.67
C GLU A 162 17.15 17.10 -11.90
N ASN A 163 16.05 16.99 -11.17
CA ASN A 163 15.71 15.76 -10.46
C ASN A 163 15.56 14.54 -11.41
N ILE A 164 14.92 14.72 -12.57
CA ILE A 164 14.79 13.65 -13.57
C ILE A 164 16.15 13.29 -14.19
N GLN A 165 17.02 14.28 -14.45
CA GLN A 165 18.37 14.02 -14.96
C GLN A 165 19.23 13.25 -13.94
N GLU A 166 19.17 13.61 -12.66
CA GLU A 166 19.96 12.98 -11.61
C GLU A 166 19.44 11.58 -11.20
N ARG A 167 18.14 11.43 -11.06
CA ARG A 167 17.49 10.26 -10.42
C ARG A 167 16.74 9.38 -11.40
N GLY A 168 16.56 9.84 -12.63
CA GLY A 168 15.71 9.20 -13.63
C GLY A 168 14.23 9.26 -13.28
N GLY A 169 13.40 8.80 -14.19
CA GLY A 169 11.97 8.60 -13.97
C GLY A 169 11.68 7.25 -13.31
N LYS A 170 10.60 7.19 -12.52
CA LYS A 170 10.14 5.99 -11.83
C LYS A 170 8.67 5.76 -12.18
N ASN A 171 8.40 4.79 -13.04
CA ASN A 171 7.06 4.56 -13.60
C ASN A 171 6.61 3.12 -13.36
N LEU A 172 5.30 2.91 -13.16
CA LEU A 172 4.68 1.59 -13.17
C LEU A 172 4.33 1.16 -14.59
N ASP A 173 4.07 -0.15 -14.76
CA ASP A 173 3.60 -0.74 -16.02
C ASP A 173 2.48 0.09 -16.67
N SER A 174 2.55 0.18 -18.01
CA SER A 174 1.48 0.74 -18.85
C SER A 174 1.13 2.22 -18.66
N MET A 175 1.99 3.02 -18.09
CA MET A 175 1.77 4.46 -18.06
C MET A 175 1.97 5.04 -19.48
N PRO A 176 1.00 5.78 -20.04
CA PRO A 176 1.21 6.51 -21.28
C PRO A 176 2.40 7.47 -21.16
N SER A 177 3.04 7.75 -22.29
CA SER A 177 4.13 8.72 -22.29
C SER A 177 3.60 10.14 -22.16
N VAL A 178 4.28 10.95 -21.36
CA VAL A 178 4.01 12.37 -21.19
C VAL A 178 5.27 13.16 -21.54
N VAL A 179 5.14 14.14 -22.40
CA VAL A 179 6.22 15.08 -22.70
C VAL A 179 5.82 16.46 -22.22
N LEU A 180 6.59 16.99 -21.29
CA LEU A 180 6.43 18.37 -20.81
C LEU A 180 7.40 19.26 -21.59
N VAL A 181 6.91 20.33 -22.18
CA VAL A 181 7.73 21.31 -22.91
C VAL A 181 7.48 22.70 -22.34
N LEU A 182 8.51 23.29 -21.77
CA LEU A 182 8.46 24.70 -21.33
C LEU A 182 8.38 25.60 -22.56
N LYS A 183 7.31 26.37 -22.70
CA LYS A 183 7.06 27.24 -23.86
C LYS A 183 8.28 28.12 -24.17
N PRO A 184 8.62 28.35 -25.44
CA PRO A 184 9.69 29.28 -25.81
C PRO A 184 9.38 30.72 -25.41
N ALA A 185 8.09 31.11 -25.48
CA ALA A 185 7.55 32.40 -25.02
C ALA A 185 6.10 32.17 -24.54
N ALA A 186 5.56 33.11 -23.77
CA ALA A 186 4.19 33.04 -23.27
C ALA A 186 3.14 33.03 -24.39
N ASP A 187 3.40 33.75 -25.47
CA ASP A 187 2.56 33.94 -26.66
C ASP A 187 2.97 33.13 -27.90
N ALA A 188 3.80 32.07 -27.70
CA ALA A 188 4.28 31.23 -28.79
C ALA A 188 3.13 30.60 -29.59
N ASP A 189 3.21 30.61 -30.93
CA ASP A 189 2.29 29.85 -31.77
C ASP A 189 2.65 28.35 -31.73
N LEU A 190 1.79 27.57 -31.12
CA LEU A 190 1.98 26.12 -30.87
C LEU A 190 1.21 25.25 -31.88
N LYS A 191 0.78 25.77 -33.02
CA LYS A 191 -0.01 25.03 -34.01
C LYS A 191 0.79 23.93 -34.71
N THR A 192 2.06 24.16 -34.95
CA THR A 192 2.94 23.22 -35.61
C THR A 192 4.09 22.86 -34.69
N TRP A 193 4.29 21.56 -34.47
CA TRP A 193 5.33 21.07 -33.58
C TRP A 193 5.71 19.62 -33.95
N ASP A 194 6.92 19.24 -33.59
CA ASP A 194 7.36 17.86 -33.57
C ASP A 194 8.19 17.57 -32.32
N VAL A 195 8.12 16.31 -31.87
CA VAL A 195 8.86 15.79 -30.71
C VAL A 195 9.53 14.49 -31.14
N LYS A 196 10.83 14.44 -31.02
CA LYS A 196 11.63 13.20 -31.09
C LYS A 196 12.39 13.05 -29.81
N ALA A 197 12.18 11.96 -29.10
CA ALA A 197 12.85 11.72 -27.82
C ALA A 197 13.20 10.24 -27.69
N SER A 198 14.30 9.97 -26.97
CA SER A 198 14.67 8.64 -26.56
C SER A 198 14.99 8.61 -25.07
N GLN A 199 14.86 7.43 -24.47
CA GLN A 199 15.26 7.18 -23.09
C GLN A 199 15.68 5.72 -22.91
N GLN A 200 16.60 5.48 -22.01
CA GLN A 200 16.90 4.12 -21.57
C GLN A 200 15.83 3.69 -20.56
N VAL A 201 15.23 2.53 -20.78
CA VAL A 201 14.18 1.97 -19.92
C VAL A 201 14.67 0.69 -19.30
N THR A 202 14.77 0.66 -17.98
CA THR A 202 15.24 -0.52 -17.24
C THR A 202 14.07 -1.06 -16.37
N PRO A 203 13.55 -2.25 -16.68
CA PRO A 203 12.52 -2.87 -15.86
C PRO A 203 13.14 -3.37 -14.55
N LEU A 204 12.46 -3.12 -13.45
CA LEU A 204 12.77 -3.64 -12.12
C LEU A 204 11.59 -4.49 -11.64
N TYR A 205 11.87 -5.75 -11.32
CA TYR A 205 10.87 -6.72 -10.90
C TYR A 205 10.38 -6.43 -9.49
N LEU A 206 9.07 -6.52 -9.31
CA LEU A 206 8.34 -6.38 -8.06
C LEU A 206 7.30 -7.49 -7.94
N SER A 207 6.98 -7.87 -6.72
CA SER A 207 5.96 -8.90 -6.50
C SER A 207 5.23 -8.67 -5.17
N ASN A 208 3.92 -8.46 -5.20
CA ASN A 208 3.10 -8.70 -4.02
C ASN A 208 2.96 -10.21 -3.80
N ILE A 209 2.80 -10.63 -2.56
CA ILE A 209 2.45 -12.00 -2.23
C ILE A 209 0.99 -12.02 -1.79
N ALA A 210 0.13 -12.65 -2.60
CA ALA A 210 -1.31 -12.60 -2.40
C ALA A 210 -1.94 -13.99 -2.53
N GLY A 211 -2.84 -14.30 -1.60
CA GLY A 211 -3.60 -15.54 -1.61
C GLY A 211 -5.01 -15.31 -1.10
N MET A 212 -5.88 -16.29 -1.29
CA MET A 212 -7.28 -16.14 -0.91
C MET A 212 -7.89 -17.39 -0.28
N ILE A 213 -8.97 -17.17 0.48
CA ILE A 213 -9.95 -18.17 0.87
C ILE A 213 -11.26 -17.79 0.19
N LYS A 214 -11.80 -18.69 -0.66
CA LYS A 214 -13.06 -18.43 -1.34
C LYS A 214 -14.23 -18.49 -0.35
N GLY A 215 -15.10 -17.49 -0.41
CA GLY A 215 -16.31 -17.41 0.40
C GLY A 215 -17.33 -18.51 0.08
N LYS A 216 -18.05 -18.98 1.11
CA LYS A 216 -19.03 -20.05 0.95
C LYS A 216 -20.34 -19.60 0.31
N THR A 217 -20.83 -18.41 0.67
CA THR A 217 -22.16 -17.93 0.27
C THR A 217 -22.14 -16.61 -0.48
N LYS A 218 -21.06 -15.83 -0.33
CA LYS A 218 -20.84 -14.54 -1.00
C LYS A 218 -19.43 -14.49 -1.65
N PRO A 219 -19.15 -15.40 -2.61
CA PRO A 219 -17.79 -15.57 -3.16
C PRO A 219 -17.30 -14.38 -4.00
N ASP A 220 -18.19 -13.51 -4.44
CA ASP A 220 -17.88 -12.33 -5.27
C ASP A 220 -17.76 -11.02 -4.45
N GLU A 221 -17.94 -11.09 -3.13
CA GLU A 221 -17.68 -10.00 -2.20
C GLU A 221 -16.35 -10.27 -1.49
N TYR A 222 -15.45 -9.29 -1.48
CA TYR A 222 -14.09 -9.47 -0.96
C TYR A 222 -13.82 -8.65 0.29
N VAL A 223 -13.18 -9.27 1.27
CA VAL A 223 -12.55 -8.59 2.42
C VAL A 223 -11.05 -8.81 2.32
N ILE A 224 -10.26 -7.75 2.47
CA ILE A 224 -8.81 -7.77 2.31
C ILE A 224 -8.15 -7.60 3.68
N PHE A 225 -7.15 -8.44 3.97
CA PHE A 225 -6.21 -8.27 5.07
C PHE A 225 -4.82 -8.06 4.49
N SER A 226 -4.15 -6.97 4.87
CA SER A 226 -2.87 -6.57 4.28
C SER A 226 -1.89 -6.02 5.29
N GLY A 227 -0.64 -6.04 4.91
CA GLY A 227 0.52 -5.38 5.49
C GLY A 227 1.62 -5.32 4.44
N HIS A 228 2.72 -4.60 4.66
CA HIS A 228 3.82 -4.58 3.70
C HIS A 228 5.02 -5.39 4.20
N TYR A 229 5.71 -6.08 3.28
CA TYR A 229 6.80 -6.98 3.67
C TYR A 229 8.19 -6.46 3.32
N ASP A 230 8.29 -5.34 2.62
CA ASP A 230 9.54 -4.61 2.43
C ASP A 230 9.85 -3.70 3.62
N HIS A 231 11.14 -3.33 3.76
CA HIS A 231 11.60 -2.31 4.68
C HIS A 231 12.88 -1.67 4.15
N LEU A 232 13.63 -0.95 4.98
CA LEU A 232 14.72 -0.07 4.55
C LEU A 232 16.00 -0.80 4.13
N GLY A 233 16.22 -2.03 4.62
CA GLY A 233 17.39 -2.83 4.27
C GLY A 233 18.65 -2.45 5.05
N ILE A 234 19.80 -2.50 4.37
CA ILE A 234 21.08 -2.09 4.95
C ILE A 234 21.18 -0.57 4.87
N VAL A 235 21.29 0.07 6.02
CA VAL A 235 21.33 1.53 6.18
C VAL A 235 22.67 1.98 6.77
N LYS A 236 22.80 3.29 7.04
CA LYS A 236 24.01 3.82 7.71
C LYS A 236 24.14 3.17 9.10
N PRO A 237 25.30 2.61 9.43
CA PRO A 237 25.51 1.92 10.71
C PRO A 237 25.28 2.82 11.92
N VAL A 238 24.67 2.24 12.96
CA VAL A 238 24.61 2.78 14.32
C VAL A 238 25.38 1.82 15.23
N GLY A 239 26.55 2.23 15.69
CA GLY A 239 27.51 1.30 16.33
C GLY A 239 28.00 0.25 15.32
N THR A 240 27.79 -1.02 15.59
CA THR A 240 28.16 -2.15 14.72
C THR A 240 26.98 -2.65 13.87
N ASP A 241 25.80 -2.16 14.08
CA ASP A 241 24.58 -2.59 13.40
C ASP A 241 24.24 -1.64 12.23
N SER A 242 23.90 -2.24 11.09
CA SER A 242 23.52 -1.53 9.84
C SER A 242 22.26 -2.09 9.19
N ILE A 243 21.61 -3.10 9.80
CA ILE A 243 20.42 -3.73 9.23
C ILE A 243 19.20 -3.13 9.91
N ALA A 244 18.38 -2.44 9.14
CA ALA A 244 17.04 -2.05 9.59
C ALA A 244 16.12 -3.25 9.43
N ASN A 245 15.98 -4.05 10.50
CA ASN A 245 15.24 -5.31 10.46
C ASN A 245 13.73 -5.13 10.32
N GLY A 246 13.19 -3.96 10.70
CA GLY A 246 11.78 -3.65 10.56
C GLY A 246 10.88 -4.67 11.24
N ALA A 247 11.12 -4.89 12.53
CA ALA A 247 10.37 -5.89 13.28
C ALA A 247 8.94 -5.41 13.56
N ASP A 248 8.79 -4.14 13.92
CA ASP A 248 7.48 -3.50 14.01
C ASP A 248 6.98 -3.07 12.64
N ASP A 249 7.82 -2.43 11.86
CA ASP A 249 7.58 -1.88 10.54
C ASP A 249 8.13 -2.80 9.41
N ASP A 250 7.33 -3.64 8.71
CA ASP A 250 5.98 -4.06 9.10
C ASP A 250 5.93 -5.59 9.18
N ALA A 251 7.01 -6.22 9.76
CA ALA A 251 6.96 -7.66 10.02
C ALA A 251 5.82 -8.00 11.00
N SER A 252 5.42 -7.05 11.87
CA SER A 252 4.32 -7.23 12.81
C SER A 252 2.97 -7.36 12.09
N GLY A 253 2.66 -6.46 11.14
CA GLY A 253 1.43 -6.51 10.35
C GLY A 253 1.40 -7.69 9.38
N VAL A 254 2.52 -7.99 8.71
CA VAL A 254 2.62 -9.19 7.87
C VAL A 254 2.40 -10.47 8.68
N THR A 255 2.91 -10.52 9.92
CA THR A 255 2.62 -11.63 10.84
C THR A 255 1.13 -11.75 11.10
N ALA A 256 0.43 -10.64 11.29
CA ALA A 256 -1.03 -10.64 11.44
C ALA A 256 -1.73 -11.20 10.20
N VAL A 257 -1.33 -10.80 9.01
CA VAL A 257 -1.90 -11.32 7.74
C VAL A 257 -1.78 -12.85 7.68
N ILE A 258 -0.61 -13.42 8.00
CA ILE A 258 -0.39 -14.88 8.02
C ILE A 258 -1.26 -15.55 9.08
N MET A 259 -1.31 -15.01 10.29
CA MET A 259 -2.09 -15.59 11.39
C MET A 259 -3.59 -15.54 11.15
N LEU A 260 -4.09 -14.45 10.57
CA LEU A 260 -5.49 -14.32 10.14
C LEU A 260 -5.82 -15.31 9.02
N ALA A 261 -4.91 -15.54 8.07
CA ALA A 261 -5.10 -16.57 7.04
C ALA A 261 -5.25 -17.97 7.66
N LYS A 262 -4.39 -18.33 8.61
CA LYS A 262 -4.48 -19.60 9.35
C LYS A 262 -5.79 -19.72 10.14
N TYR A 263 -6.21 -18.65 10.81
CA TYR A 263 -7.45 -18.58 11.56
C TYR A 263 -8.68 -18.79 10.67
N TYR A 264 -8.81 -18.03 9.58
CA TYR A 264 -9.97 -18.13 8.70
C TYR A 264 -10.01 -19.41 7.85
N LYS A 265 -8.89 -20.08 7.69
CA LYS A 265 -8.90 -21.44 7.11
C LYS A 265 -9.63 -22.44 7.99
N GLN A 266 -9.55 -22.28 9.30
CA GLN A 266 -10.26 -23.10 10.28
C GLN A 266 -11.70 -22.60 10.51
N HIS A 267 -11.97 -21.32 10.23
CA HIS A 267 -13.27 -20.65 10.36
C HIS A 267 -13.75 -20.14 9.00
N PRO A 268 -14.25 -21.03 8.12
CA PRO A 268 -14.50 -20.68 6.73
C PRO A 268 -15.50 -19.54 6.55
N PRO A 269 -15.14 -18.47 5.81
CA PRO A 269 -15.92 -17.25 5.70
C PRO A 269 -17.10 -17.36 4.74
N ALA A 270 -18.08 -16.47 4.87
CA ALA A 270 -19.15 -16.30 3.88
C ALA A 270 -18.67 -15.50 2.67
N ARG A 271 -17.95 -14.40 2.88
CA ARG A 271 -17.29 -13.58 1.86
C ARG A 271 -15.91 -14.14 1.54
N SER A 272 -15.42 -13.93 0.32
CA SER A 272 -14.05 -14.26 -0.03
C SER A 272 -13.07 -13.35 0.71
N LEU A 273 -12.00 -13.95 1.24
CA LEU A 273 -10.93 -13.22 1.92
C LEU A 273 -9.68 -13.22 1.07
N ILE A 274 -9.08 -12.06 0.88
CA ILE A 274 -7.78 -11.89 0.25
C ILE A 274 -6.77 -11.52 1.35
N PHE A 275 -5.65 -12.23 1.38
CA PHE A 275 -4.52 -11.96 2.24
C PHE A 275 -3.36 -11.52 1.35
N VAL A 276 -2.83 -10.34 1.60
CA VAL A 276 -1.79 -9.78 0.74
C VAL A 276 -0.69 -9.11 1.56
N ALA A 277 0.56 -9.47 1.25
CA ALA A 277 1.74 -8.75 1.68
C ALA A 277 2.22 -7.89 0.51
N PHE A 278 2.15 -6.57 0.67
CA PHE A 278 2.55 -5.61 -0.35
C PHE A 278 4.06 -5.42 -0.37
N THR A 279 4.60 -5.14 -1.55
CA THR A 279 6.00 -4.74 -1.75
C THR A 279 6.10 -3.25 -2.04
N ALA A 280 7.27 -2.69 -1.76
CA ALA A 280 7.62 -1.32 -2.10
C ALA A 280 6.65 -0.27 -1.52
N GLU A 281 6.17 -0.50 -0.30
CA GLU A 281 5.45 0.49 0.50
C GLU A 281 6.39 1.65 0.80
N GLU A 282 7.57 1.38 1.34
CA GLU A 282 8.64 2.31 1.72
C GLU A 282 9.16 3.18 0.56
N MET A 283 8.86 2.77 -0.64
CA MET A 283 9.20 3.50 -1.86
C MET A 283 8.00 4.30 -2.42
N GLY A 284 6.88 4.34 -1.68
CA GLY A 284 5.66 5.05 -2.01
C GLY A 284 4.53 4.17 -2.53
N GLY A 285 4.36 2.96 -2.00
CA GLY A 285 3.20 2.11 -2.19
C GLY A 285 3.04 1.56 -3.61
N TYR A 286 4.11 1.12 -4.27
CA TYR A 286 4.00 0.58 -5.63
C TYR A 286 3.16 -0.71 -5.67
N GLY A 287 3.30 -1.56 -4.64
CA GLY A 287 2.57 -2.82 -4.54
C GLY A 287 1.07 -2.62 -4.41
N SER A 288 0.64 -1.80 -3.47
CA SER A 288 -0.77 -1.52 -3.23
C SER A 288 -1.42 -0.76 -4.38
N ARG A 289 -0.70 0.16 -5.05
CA ARG A 289 -1.18 0.84 -6.26
C ARG A 289 -1.39 -0.15 -7.42
N TYR A 290 -0.46 -1.09 -7.61
CA TYR A 290 -0.60 -2.11 -8.63
C TYR A 290 -1.78 -3.03 -8.34
N PHE A 291 -1.94 -3.45 -7.09
CA PHE A 291 -3.03 -4.31 -6.63
C PHE A 291 -4.39 -3.62 -6.80
N SER A 292 -4.53 -2.40 -6.28
CA SER A 292 -5.81 -1.67 -6.26
C SER A 292 -6.36 -1.38 -7.65
N LYS A 293 -5.48 -1.10 -8.64
CA LYS A 293 -5.87 -0.91 -10.06
C LYS A 293 -6.46 -2.17 -10.71
N ARG A 294 -6.29 -3.33 -10.10
CA ARG A 294 -6.78 -4.64 -10.60
C ARG A 294 -7.94 -5.19 -9.80
N GLN A 295 -8.36 -4.49 -8.77
CA GLN A 295 -9.58 -4.82 -8.05
C GLN A 295 -10.77 -4.09 -8.68
N ASP A 296 -11.92 -4.74 -8.62
CA ASP A 296 -13.21 -4.07 -8.79
C ASP A 296 -13.59 -3.47 -7.42
N PRO A 297 -13.52 -2.14 -7.25
CA PRO A 297 -13.74 -1.51 -5.95
C PRO A 297 -15.16 -1.77 -5.42
N ASP A 298 -16.14 -1.99 -6.29
CA ASP A 298 -17.53 -2.24 -5.87
C ASP A 298 -17.70 -3.64 -5.23
N LYS A 299 -16.80 -4.57 -5.53
CA LYS A 299 -16.73 -5.90 -4.93
C LYS A 299 -15.90 -5.96 -3.66
N VAL A 300 -15.06 -4.98 -3.40
CA VAL A 300 -14.26 -4.91 -2.17
C VAL A 300 -15.09 -4.25 -1.07
N VAL A 301 -15.51 -5.07 -0.11
CA VAL A 301 -16.39 -4.67 1.00
C VAL A 301 -15.63 -3.91 2.07
N ALA A 302 -14.40 -4.36 2.40
CA ALA A 302 -13.54 -3.74 3.40
C ALA A 302 -12.08 -4.14 3.17
N MET A 303 -11.16 -3.29 3.62
CA MET A 303 -9.74 -3.61 3.73
C MET A 303 -9.25 -3.29 5.14
N PHE A 304 -8.68 -4.29 5.78
CA PHE A 304 -7.95 -4.21 7.04
C PHE A 304 -6.47 -4.16 6.70
N ASN A 305 -5.91 -2.97 6.61
CA ASN A 305 -4.47 -2.81 6.55
C ASN A 305 -3.93 -2.85 7.97
N ILE A 306 -2.86 -3.59 8.22
CA ILE A 306 -2.32 -3.81 9.55
C ILE A 306 -0.88 -3.39 9.50
N GLU A 307 -0.50 -2.42 10.32
CA GLU A 307 0.80 -1.81 10.26
C GLU A 307 1.27 -1.38 11.65
N MET A 308 2.48 -1.80 12.02
CA MET A 308 3.12 -1.43 13.28
C MET A 308 2.22 -1.71 14.50
N ILE A 309 2.03 -3.00 14.81
CA ILE A 309 1.22 -3.46 15.95
C ILE A 309 2.08 -4.09 17.07
N GLY A 310 3.39 -3.83 17.05
CA GLY A 310 4.39 -4.46 17.92
C GLY A 310 4.49 -3.87 19.31
N LYS A 311 3.97 -2.69 19.55
CA LYS A 311 4.12 -1.95 20.80
C LYS A 311 2.75 -1.62 21.41
N GLU A 312 2.77 -1.17 22.68
CA GLU A 312 1.55 -0.72 23.35
C GLU A 312 1.06 0.58 22.71
N SER A 313 -0.23 0.70 22.46
CA SER A 313 -0.79 1.91 21.86
C SER A 313 -0.86 3.08 22.87
N LYS A 314 -1.07 4.29 22.37
CA LYS A 314 -1.27 5.50 23.18
C LYS A 314 -2.42 5.35 24.19
N PHE A 315 -3.36 4.48 23.93
CA PHE A 315 -4.52 4.19 24.79
C PHE A 315 -4.26 3.09 25.82
N GLY A 316 -3.03 2.56 25.87
CA GLY A 316 -2.62 1.50 26.79
C GLY A 316 -2.83 0.10 26.24
N LYS A 317 -2.75 -0.90 27.12
CA LYS A 317 -2.88 -2.32 26.78
C LYS A 317 -4.27 -2.66 26.25
N ASN A 318 -4.33 -3.69 25.41
CA ASN A 318 -5.57 -4.17 24.78
C ASN A 318 -6.28 -3.06 23.99
N SER A 319 -5.51 -2.28 23.26
CA SER A 319 -6.05 -1.26 22.40
C SER A 319 -5.22 -1.09 21.13
N ALA A 320 -5.87 -0.63 20.08
CA ALA A 320 -5.26 -0.17 18.85
C ALA A 320 -6.06 1.03 18.33
N PHE A 321 -5.54 1.75 17.35
CA PHE A 321 -6.30 2.80 16.68
C PHE A 321 -6.52 2.47 15.20
N ILE A 322 -7.52 3.14 14.62
CA ILE A 322 -7.92 2.99 13.23
C ILE A 322 -7.78 4.35 12.55
N THR A 323 -6.96 4.41 11.50
CA THR A 323 -6.80 5.64 10.72
C THR A 323 -8.05 5.95 9.92
N GLY A 324 -8.43 7.24 9.86
CA GLY A 324 -9.66 7.67 9.17
C GLY A 324 -10.94 7.06 9.77
N TYR A 325 -10.98 6.84 11.07
CA TYR A 325 -12.10 6.22 11.80
C TYR A 325 -13.46 6.84 11.48
N GLU A 326 -13.50 8.14 11.25
CA GLU A 326 -14.69 8.93 10.97
C GLU A 326 -15.17 8.84 9.50
N ARG A 327 -14.35 8.27 8.58
CA ARG A 327 -14.62 8.25 7.14
C ARG A 327 -15.60 7.17 6.71
N SER A 328 -15.85 6.21 7.58
CA SER A 328 -16.87 5.15 7.42
C SER A 328 -17.34 4.64 8.78
N ASP A 329 -18.30 3.75 8.81
CA ASP A 329 -18.72 3.09 10.04
C ASP A 329 -17.91 1.82 10.36
N PHE A 330 -16.83 1.56 9.63
CA PHE A 330 -15.93 0.42 9.82
C PHE A 330 -15.50 0.25 11.28
N GLY A 331 -14.93 1.29 11.90
CA GLY A 331 -14.47 1.25 13.29
C GLY A 331 -15.62 0.96 14.29
N LYS A 332 -16.80 1.54 14.05
CA LYS A 332 -17.99 1.31 14.89
C LYS A 332 -18.47 -0.15 14.82
N ILE A 333 -18.40 -0.76 13.63
CA ILE A 333 -18.74 -2.19 13.45
C ILE A 333 -17.75 -3.07 14.23
N LEU A 334 -16.45 -2.74 14.17
CA LEU A 334 -15.41 -3.48 14.88
C LEU A 334 -15.63 -3.39 16.40
N GLU A 335 -15.86 -2.20 16.95
CA GLU A 335 -16.14 -1.99 18.38
C GLU A 335 -17.39 -2.73 18.83
N LYS A 336 -18.49 -2.67 18.07
CA LYS A 336 -19.70 -3.43 18.34
C LYS A 336 -19.43 -4.94 18.45
N ASN A 337 -18.57 -5.48 17.59
CA ASN A 337 -18.19 -6.89 17.63
C ASN A 337 -17.30 -7.25 18.83
N LEU A 338 -16.69 -6.26 19.49
CA LEU A 338 -15.85 -6.40 20.68
C LEU A 338 -16.58 -6.01 21.99
N GLU A 339 -17.88 -5.75 21.98
CA GLU A 339 -18.66 -5.25 23.14
C GLU A 339 -18.41 -6.03 24.45
N HIS A 340 -18.05 -7.32 24.35
CA HIS A 340 -17.74 -8.18 25.51
C HIS A 340 -16.24 -8.51 25.63
N SER A 341 -15.38 -7.81 24.90
CA SER A 341 -13.94 -7.96 24.93
C SER A 341 -13.30 -6.91 25.85
N ILE A 342 -12.09 -7.21 26.32
CA ILE A 342 -11.24 -6.21 26.99
C ILE A 342 -10.46 -5.36 25.99
N PHE A 343 -10.52 -5.69 24.70
CA PHE A 343 -9.79 -4.99 23.64
C PHE A 343 -10.68 -3.94 22.98
N HIS A 344 -10.11 -2.76 22.68
CA HIS A 344 -10.82 -1.64 22.08
C HIS A 344 -10.06 -1.04 20.90
N PHE A 345 -10.82 -0.59 19.90
CA PHE A 345 -10.31 0.24 18.81
C PHE A 345 -10.71 1.70 19.00
N TYR A 346 -9.77 2.58 18.86
CA TYR A 346 -9.96 4.02 18.99
C TYR A 346 -9.76 4.73 17.66
N PRO A 347 -10.28 5.96 17.50
CA PRO A 347 -9.87 6.84 16.42
C PRO A 347 -8.36 7.12 16.47
N ASP A 348 -7.77 7.43 15.32
CA ASP A 348 -6.37 7.86 15.18
C ASP A 348 -6.09 9.06 16.11
N PRO A 349 -5.13 8.94 17.04
CA PRO A 349 -4.79 10.00 17.99
C PRO A 349 -3.80 11.03 17.43
N TYR A 350 -3.43 10.95 16.14
CA TYR A 350 -2.41 11.76 15.47
C TYR A 350 -2.94 12.46 14.21
N PRO A 351 -4.01 13.27 14.29
CA PRO A 351 -4.64 13.84 13.11
C PRO A 351 -3.69 14.73 12.28
N GLU A 352 -2.70 15.35 12.91
CA GLU A 352 -1.68 16.18 12.25
C GLU A 352 -0.68 15.38 11.42
N GLN A 353 -0.59 14.05 11.61
CA GLN A 353 0.33 13.16 10.88
C GLN A 353 -0.27 12.65 9.58
N ASP A 354 -1.57 12.85 9.35
CA ASP A 354 -2.31 12.39 8.15
C ASP A 354 -2.09 10.89 7.85
N LEU A 355 -2.05 10.05 8.90
CA LEU A 355 -1.69 8.63 8.82
C LEU A 355 -2.59 7.84 7.89
N PHE A 356 -3.84 8.25 7.70
CA PHE A 356 -4.78 7.61 6.80
C PHE A 356 -4.28 7.53 5.33
N PHE A 357 -3.46 8.49 4.90
CA PHE A 357 -2.93 8.54 3.54
C PHE A 357 -1.47 8.06 3.42
N ARG A 358 -0.87 7.60 4.50
CA ARG A 358 0.55 7.23 4.56
C ARG A 358 0.84 5.75 4.44
N SER A 359 -0.20 4.89 4.34
CA SER A 359 -0.04 3.46 4.19
C SER A 359 -0.87 2.89 3.03
N ASP A 360 -0.79 1.61 2.80
CA ASP A 360 -1.33 0.86 1.66
C ASP A 360 -2.87 0.93 1.54
N ASN A 361 -3.59 1.15 2.63
CA ASN A 361 -5.04 1.37 2.63
C ASN A 361 -5.46 2.51 1.72
N ALA A 362 -4.62 3.56 1.62
CA ALA A 362 -4.94 4.79 0.89
C ALA A 362 -5.30 4.54 -0.58
N THR A 363 -4.76 3.50 -1.19
CA THR A 363 -4.96 3.21 -2.62
C THR A 363 -6.39 2.75 -2.93
N LEU A 364 -6.97 1.87 -2.10
CA LEU A 364 -8.36 1.45 -2.20
C LEU A 364 -9.33 2.47 -1.59
N ALA A 365 -8.93 3.15 -0.52
CA ALA A 365 -9.72 4.25 0.06
C ALA A 365 -10.03 5.34 -0.97
N LYS A 366 -9.05 5.71 -1.81
CA LYS A 366 -9.22 6.65 -2.93
C LYS A 366 -10.23 6.18 -3.99
N GLN A 367 -10.57 4.91 -4.02
CA GLN A 367 -11.61 4.34 -4.88
C GLN A 367 -12.97 4.16 -4.13
N GLY A 368 -13.08 4.73 -2.92
CA GLY A 368 -14.29 4.69 -2.11
C GLY A 368 -14.44 3.42 -1.28
N VAL A 369 -13.46 2.51 -1.26
CA VAL A 369 -13.49 1.32 -0.41
C VAL A 369 -13.29 1.73 1.05
N PRO A 370 -14.05 1.17 2.03
CA PRO A 370 -13.75 1.35 3.45
C PRO A 370 -12.47 0.58 3.81
N ALA A 371 -11.34 1.21 3.50
CA ALA A 371 -9.99 0.71 3.67
C ALA A 371 -9.27 1.53 4.75
N HIS A 372 -8.94 0.89 5.85
CA HIS A 372 -8.38 1.53 7.03
C HIS A 372 -7.14 0.81 7.51
N THR A 373 -6.20 1.55 8.11
CA THR A 373 -5.06 0.96 8.81
C THR A 373 -5.38 0.81 10.30
N ILE A 374 -5.06 -0.37 10.83
CA ILE A 374 -5.06 -0.67 12.27
C ILE A 374 -3.60 -0.65 12.72
N SER A 375 -3.30 0.15 13.74
CA SER A 375 -1.94 0.29 14.28
C SER A 375 -1.97 0.48 15.79
N THR A 376 -0.83 0.22 16.43
CA THR A 376 -0.57 0.56 17.84
C THR A 376 0.59 1.54 18.00
N ASP A 377 1.21 1.96 16.89
CA ASP A 377 2.40 2.79 16.94
C ASP A 377 2.15 4.16 17.59
N GLN A 378 3.13 4.62 18.38
CA GLN A 378 3.14 5.96 18.95
C GLN A 378 4.10 6.85 18.16
N ILE A 379 3.71 7.15 16.90
CA ILE A 379 4.54 7.84 15.90
C ILE A 379 5.16 9.17 16.39
N ASP A 380 4.58 9.81 17.39
CA ASP A 380 5.08 11.04 17.99
C ASP A 380 6.24 10.80 18.96
N SER A 381 6.44 9.58 19.43
CA SER A 381 7.42 9.24 20.47
C SER A 381 8.28 8.00 20.15
N ASP A 382 7.92 7.22 19.17
CA ASP A 382 8.71 6.04 18.76
C ASP A 382 10.03 6.46 18.10
N LYS A 383 11.14 6.20 18.84
CA LYS A 383 12.49 6.49 18.37
C LYS A 383 13.09 5.35 17.54
N LEU A 384 12.40 4.23 17.44
CA LEU A 384 12.87 3.05 16.73
C LEU A 384 12.35 3.00 15.30
N TYR A 385 11.28 3.73 15.00
CA TYR A 385 10.73 3.86 13.66
C TYR A 385 11.82 4.24 12.65
N HIS A 386 11.92 3.51 11.54
CA HIS A 386 12.92 3.69 10.49
C HIS A 386 14.38 3.68 10.97
N SER A 387 14.69 2.84 11.96
CA SER A 387 16.04 2.70 12.51
C SER A 387 16.48 1.23 12.60
N VAL A 388 17.79 1.01 12.76
CA VAL A 388 18.34 -0.32 13.06
C VAL A 388 17.89 -0.88 14.41
N GLY A 389 17.30 -0.05 15.26
CA GLY A 389 16.79 -0.46 16.57
C GLY A 389 15.38 -1.07 16.53
N ASP A 390 14.72 -1.12 15.37
CA ASP A 390 13.43 -1.78 15.22
C ASP A 390 13.62 -3.30 15.14
N GLU A 391 13.80 -3.89 16.31
CA GLU A 391 14.19 -5.28 16.53
C GLU A 391 13.11 -6.09 17.25
N VAL A 392 13.10 -7.40 17.06
CA VAL A 392 12.14 -8.33 17.70
C VAL A 392 12.15 -8.22 19.22
N ASN A 393 13.30 -7.95 19.83
CA ASN A 393 13.46 -7.84 21.28
C ASN A 393 12.86 -6.56 21.86
N THR A 394 12.48 -5.60 21.02
CA THR A 394 11.80 -4.36 21.42
C THR A 394 10.28 -4.48 21.36
N LEU A 395 9.75 -5.59 20.86
CA LEU A 395 8.34 -5.82 20.66
C LEU A 395 7.66 -6.53 21.84
N ASP A 396 6.39 -6.21 22.05
CA ASP A 396 5.48 -6.96 22.92
C ASP A 396 4.70 -8.01 22.10
N ILE A 397 5.24 -9.23 22.02
CA ILE A 397 4.61 -10.35 21.30
C ILE A 397 3.19 -10.65 21.81
N LYS A 398 2.94 -10.38 23.08
CA LYS A 398 1.64 -10.56 23.68
C LYS A 398 0.63 -9.52 23.18
N ASN A 399 1.09 -8.28 23.05
CA ASN A 399 0.30 -7.19 22.44
C ASN A 399 -0.04 -7.51 20.99
N ILE A 400 0.95 -7.93 20.18
CA ILE A 400 0.72 -8.36 18.78
C ILE A 400 -0.35 -9.46 18.74
N THR A 401 -0.19 -10.51 19.57
CA THR A 401 -1.12 -11.63 19.60
C THR A 401 -2.54 -11.16 19.96
N SER A 402 -2.68 -10.32 20.97
CA SER A 402 -3.97 -9.78 21.41
C SER A 402 -4.61 -8.91 20.33
N THR A 403 -3.82 -8.11 19.63
CA THR A 403 -4.29 -7.26 18.52
C THR A 403 -4.80 -8.12 17.36
N ILE A 404 -4.07 -9.18 16.98
CA ILE A 404 -4.50 -10.11 15.91
C ILE A 404 -5.81 -10.83 16.31
N GLN A 405 -5.92 -11.27 17.57
CA GLN A 405 -7.15 -11.89 18.10
C GLN A 405 -8.33 -10.91 18.07
N ALA A 406 -8.09 -9.64 18.41
CA ALA A 406 -9.11 -8.60 18.36
C ALA A 406 -9.57 -8.33 16.93
N ILE A 407 -8.63 -8.27 15.96
CA ILE A 407 -8.97 -8.14 14.53
C ILE A 407 -9.81 -9.33 14.06
N ALA A 408 -9.40 -10.57 14.36
CA ALA A 408 -10.17 -11.77 13.99
C ALA A 408 -11.59 -11.74 14.55
N THR A 409 -11.75 -11.35 15.82
CA THR A 409 -13.05 -11.28 16.50
C THR A 409 -13.91 -10.13 15.96
N SER A 410 -13.34 -8.97 15.80
CA SER A 410 -14.05 -7.76 15.37
C SER A 410 -14.50 -7.79 13.92
N ALA A 411 -13.74 -8.46 13.04
CA ALA A 411 -14.08 -8.60 11.63
C ALA A 411 -15.22 -9.60 11.35
N ARG A 412 -15.67 -10.36 12.34
CA ARG A 412 -16.60 -11.51 12.17
C ARG A 412 -17.87 -11.18 11.39
N SER A 413 -18.54 -10.07 11.69
CA SER A 413 -19.80 -9.72 11.03
C SER A 413 -19.60 -9.25 9.59
N ILE A 414 -18.47 -8.58 9.31
CA ILE A 414 -18.09 -8.20 7.95
C ILE A 414 -17.74 -9.44 7.14
N VAL A 415 -16.96 -10.36 7.69
CA VAL A 415 -16.56 -11.61 7.03
C VAL A 415 -17.76 -12.55 6.82
N ALA A 416 -18.69 -12.59 7.77
CA ALA A 416 -19.94 -13.34 7.66
C ALA A 416 -20.97 -12.71 6.72
N GLY A 417 -20.75 -11.48 6.26
CA GLY A 417 -21.67 -10.77 5.36
C GLY A 417 -22.94 -10.25 6.01
N THR A 418 -22.98 -10.15 7.35
CA THR A 418 -24.09 -9.55 8.11
C THR A 418 -23.97 -8.03 8.21
N ASP A 419 -22.74 -7.51 8.29
CA ASP A 419 -22.47 -6.08 8.22
C ASP A 419 -21.66 -5.77 6.95
N THR A 420 -21.88 -4.58 6.39
CA THR A 420 -21.15 -4.03 5.23
C THR A 420 -20.83 -2.59 5.57
N PRO A 421 -19.53 -2.25 5.78
CA PRO A 421 -19.14 -0.88 6.10
C PRO A 421 -19.56 0.11 4.99
N THR A 422 -19.91 1.33 5.42
CA THR A 422 -20.27 2.40 4.49
C THR A 422 -19.07 2.81 3.64
N ARG A 423 -19.34 3.16 2.37
CA ARG A 423 -18.31 3.62 1.42
C ARG A 423 -17.70 4.94 1.87
N ILE A 424 -16.41 5.11 1.59
CA ILE A 424 -15.72 6.39 1.80
C ILE A 424 -16.10 7.34 0.66
N THR A 425 -16.74 8.46 0.99
CA THR A 425 -17.25 9.43 0.01
C THR A 425 -16.45 10.72 -0.02
N GLU A 426 -15.76 11.07 1.07
CA GLU A 426 -14.97 12.30 1.17
C GLU A 426 -13.49 11.99 1.38
N LEU A 427 -12.68 12.40 0.38
CA LEU A 427 -11.23 12.26 0.39
C LEU A 427 -10.52 13.63 0.43
N LYS A 428 -11.14 14.62 1.05
CA LYS A 428 -10.47 15.91 1.32
C LYS A 428 -9.34 15.68 2.32
N ARG A 429 -8.13 16.08 1.93
CA ARG A 429 -7.00 16.26 2.84
C ARG A 429 -7.24 17.49 3.68
#